data_25097a0c16b53b41c48c8993f8f0de92
#
_entry.id   25097a0c16b53b41c48c8993f8f0de92
#
_cell.length_a   1.000
_cell.length_b   1.000
_cell.length_c   1.000
_cell.angle_alpha   90.00
_cell.angle_beta   90.00
_cell.angle_gamma   90.00
#
_symmetry.space_group_name_H-M   'P 1'
#
loop_
_entity.id
_entity.type
_entity.pdbx_description
1 polymer ?
#
loop_
_entity_poly.entity_id
_entity_poly.type
_entity_poly.pdbx_seq_one_letter_code
_entity_poly.pdbx_strand_id
1 'polypeptide(L)'
;MIGNPAQFEAIGNRLGFHVVEQTPQKLRLLWHGARFPAFLCLGIALLLLFVSVPILQALRLRGFVGPAGSLWYFPLMNLVLFGIAIFLLTQRRVIEIDSRARQITLLRRSFYRTTKLRATQEEISKIKLSIDQVYSGFAVGGSTAAEKFPIPALRIVLMNEESVLLDRGGFRKLAELGKLVSERMAKPFEIDPQLQARSGLGPVIENESR
;
A
#
# COMPACT_ATOMS: atom_id res chain seq x y z
N MET A 1 -14.45 -20.24 -16.66
CA MET A 1 -15.53 -19.24 -16.45
C MET A 1 -14.89 -17.87 -16.39
N ILE A 2 -15.13 -17.02 -17.37
CA ILE A 2 -14.61 -15.64 -17.39
C ILE A 2 -15.51 -14.83 -16.48
N GLY A 3 -15.01 -14.44 -15.32
CA GLY A 3 -15.78 -13.63 -14.37
C GLY A 3 -16.22 -12.31 -15.01
N ASN A 4 -17.43 -11.87 -14.67
CA ASN A 4 -18.05 -10.67 -15.20
C ASN A 4 -17.13 -9.45 -14.98
N PRO A 5 -16.73 -8.68 -16.01
CA PRO A 5 -15.84 -7.52 -15.89
C PRO A 5 -16.32 -6.51 -14.84
N ALA A 6 -17.62 -6.33 -14.65
CA ALA A 6 -18.19 -5.45 -13.63
C ALA A 6 -17.88 -5.91 -12.20
N GLN A 7 -17.73 -7.21 -11.93
CA GLN A 7 -17.32 -7.72 -10.62
C GLN A 7 -15.85 -7.37 -10.33
N PHE A 8 -14.98 -7.44 -11.33
CA PHE A 8 -13.57 -7.12 -11.17
C PHE A 8 -13.33 -5.62 -10.94
N GLU A 9 -14.12 -4.76 -11.59
CA GLU A 9 -14.06 -3.33 -11.37
C GLU A 9 -14.51 -2.96 -9.95
N ALA A 10 -15.56 -3.61 -9.44
CA ALA A 10 -16.03 -3.47 -8.06
C ALA A 10 -14.98 -3.95 -7.03
N ILE A 11 -14.27 -5.04 -7.31
CA ILE A 11 -13.16 -5.55 -6.48
C ILE A 11 -12.00 -4.56 -6.50
N GLY A 12 -11.60 -4.07 -7.67
CA GLY A 12 -10.54 -3.08 -7.83
C GLY A 12 -10.79 -1.81 -7.01
N ASN A 13 -11.98 -1.29 -7.04
CA ASN A 13 -12.37 -0.11 -6.27
C ASN A 13 -12.37 -0.36 -4.75
N ARG A 14 -12.83 -1.54 -4.30
CA ARG A 14 -12.83 -1.93 -2.88
C ARG A 14 -11.43 -2.10 -2.30
N LEU A 15 -10.49 -2.56 -3.09
CA LEU A 15 -9.09 -2.83 -2.69
C LEU A 15 -8.20 -1.57 -2.71
N GLY A 16 -8.71 -0.45 -3.23
CA GLY A 16 -7.88 0.73 -3.48
C GLY A 16 -6.94 0.57 -4.67
N PHE A 17 -6.85 -0.62 -5.27
CA PHE A 17 -6.27 -0.84 -6.59
C PHE A 17 -7.32 -0.55 -7.65
N HIS A 18 -6.91 0.14 -8.71
CA HIS A 18 -7.74 0.34 -9.91
C HIS A 18 -7.31 -0.65 -10.98
N VAL A 19 -8.26 -1.33 -11.58
CA VAL A 19 -8.01 -2.16 -12.75
C VAL A 19 -7.79 -1.23 -13.94
N VAL A 20 -6.55 -1.21 -14.45
CA VAL A 20 -6.18 -0.35 -15.60
C VAL A 20 -6.34 -1.12 -16.90
N GLU A 21 -6.03 -2.40 -16.88
CA GLU A 21 -6.09 -3.26 -18.04
C GLU A 21 -6.57 -4.64 -17.61
N GLN A 22 -7.61 -5.11 -18.27
CA GLN A 22 -8.17 -6.43 -18.03
C GLN A 22 -8.44 -7.11 -19.36
N THR A 23 -7.47 -7.87 -19.82
CA THR A 23 -7.63 -8.77 -20.93
C THR A 23 -7.58 -10.21 -20.45
N PRO A 24 -8.05 -11.21 -21.22
CA PRO A 24 -7.90 -12.63 -20.84
C PRO A 24 -6.45 -13.01 -20.52
N GLN A 25 -5.50 -12.32 -21.15
CA GLN A 25 -4.07 -12.63 -21.04
C GLN A 25 -3.33 -11.74 -20.02
N LYS A 26 -3.84 -10.54 -19.74
CA LYS A 26 -3.13 -9.56 -18.91
C LYS A 26 -4.07 -8.89 -17.93
N LEU A 27 -3.66 -8.86 -16.66
CA LEU A 27 -4.31 -8.11 -15.59
C LEU A 27 -3.33 -7.10 -15.00
N ARG A 28 -3.69 -5.82 -15.06
CA ARG A 28 -2.88 -4.75 -14.49
C ARG A 28 -3.67 -3.98 -13.45
N LEU A 29 -3.20 -4.08 -12.21
CA LEU A 29 -3.75 -3.39 -11.06
C LEU A 29 -2.82 -2.22 -10.69
N LEU A 30 -3.40 -1.03 -10.54
CA LEU A 30 -2.66 0.17 -10.17
C LEU A 30 -3.21 0.73 -8.85
N TRP A 31 -2.34 0.96 -7.91
CA TRP A 31 -2.63 1.68 -6.68
C TRP A 31 -1.89 3.02 -6.66
N HIS A 32 -2.65 4.08 -6.49
CA HIS A 32 -2.12 5.44 -6.39
C HIS A 32 -2.08 5.82 -4.91
N GLY A 33 -1.00 5.73 -4.25
CA GLY A 33 -0.70 6.22 -2.91
C GLY A 33 -1.86 6.66 -2.01
N ALA A 34 -1.54 7.18 -0.87
CA ALA A 34 -2.51 7.74 0.07
C ALA A 34 -2.91 9.16 -0.38
N ARG A 35 -3.81 9.27 -1.37
CA ARG A 35 -4.22 10.55 -1.97
C ARG A 35 -4.89 11.48 -0.95
N PHE A 36 -5.79 10.94 -0.13
CA PHE A 36 -6.52 11.77 0.84
C PHE A 36 -5.56 12.47 1.83
N PRO A 37 -4.66 11.79 2.56
CA PRO A 37 -3.71 12.47 3.42
C PRO A 37 -2.75 13.38 2.65
N ALA A 38 -2.40 13.05 1.40
CA ALA A 38 -1.56 13.91 0.57
C ALA A 38 -2.24 15.24 0.25
N PHE A 39 -3.52 15.20 -0.15
CA PHE A 39 -4.30 16.42 -0.42
C PHE A 39 -4.57 17.20 0.87
N LEU A 40 -4.76 16.53 1.99
CA LEU A 40 -4.89 17.19 3.29
C LEU A 40 -3.60 17.95 3.66
N CYS A 41 -2.44 17.29 3.56
CA CYS A 41 -1.15 17.95 3.81
C CYS A 41 -0.93 19.13 2.85
N LEU A 42 -1.27 18.96 1.57
CA LEU A 42 -1.15 20.02 0.57
C LEU A 42 -2.07 21.21 0.91
N GLY A 43 -3.32 20.96 1.29
CA GLY A 43 -4.28 21.99 1.68
C GLY A 43 -3.80 22.77 2.91
N ILE A 44 -3.33 22.07 3.93
CA ILE A 44 -2.76 22.73 5.14
C ILE A 44 -1.51 23.52 4.75
N ALA A 45 -0.63 22.99 3.92
CA ALA A 45 0.57 23.70 3.47
C ALA A 45 0.22 24.97 2.69
N LEU A 46 -0.80 24.94 1.83
CA LEU A 46 -1.27 26.11 1.10
C LEU A 46 -1.83 27.18 2.05
N LEU A 47 -2.59 26.80 3.07
CA LEU A 47 -3.07 27.73 4.09
C LEU A 47 -1.92 28.34 4.88
N LEU A 48 -0.93 27.53 5.25
CA LEU A 48 0.25 28.03 5.97
C LEU A 48 1.13 28.97 5.14
N LEU A 49 1.03 28.98 3.81
CA LEU A 49 1.74 29.94 2.97
C LEU A 49 1.37 31.39 3.30
N PHE A 50 0.10 31.65 3.60
CA PHE A 50 -0.34 33.00 3.98
C PHE A 50 0.37 33.53 5.24
N VAL A 51 0.80 32.64 6.12
CA VAL A 51 1.56 32.98 7.32
C VAL A 51 3.07 32.94 7.05
N SER A 52 3.52 31.93 6.31
CA SER A 52 4.94 31.69 6.06
C SER A 52 5.58 32.75 5.18
N VAL A 53 4.88 33.28 4.18
CA VAL A 53 5.42 34.28 3.25
C VAL A 53 5.73 35.61 3.98
N PRO A 54 4.83 36.20 4.77
CA PRO A 54 5.15 37.41 5.55
C PRO A 54 6.31 37.19 6.52
N ILE A 55 6.37 36.02 7.19
CA ILE A 55 7.48 35.69 8.10
C ILE A 55 8.80 35.67 7.37
N LEU A 56 8.87 34.99 6.22
CA LEU A 56 10.08 34.94 5.39
C LEU A 56 10.52 36.34 4.92
N GLN A 57 9.58 37.18 4.52
CA GLN A 57 9.88 38.57 4.16
C GLN A 57 10.43 39.33 5.33
N ALA A 58 9.83 39.21 6.52
CA ALA A 58 10.30 39.89 7.74
C ALA A 58 11.70 39.37 8.15
N LEU A 59 11.95 38.06 8.06
CA LEU A 59 13.26 37.47 8.34
C LEU A 59 14.33 37.95 7.36
N ARG A 60 13.97 38.09 6.07
CA ARG A 60 14.89 38.63 5.04
C ARG A 60 15.27 40.06 5.27
N LEU A 61 14.32 40.89 5.73
CA LEU A 61 14.53 42.36 5.91
C LEU A 61 15.18 42.69 7.24
N ARG A 62 14.83 41.99 8.32
CA ARG A 62 15.22 42.32 9.71
C ARG A 62 16.11 41.23 10.36
N GLY A 63 16.40 40.15 9.67
CA GLY A 63 17.10 39.00 10.25
C GLY A 63 16.29 38.27 11.31
N PHE A 64 16.97 37.48 12.14
CA PHE A 64 16.34 36.73 13.24
C PHE A 64 16.09 37.59 14.51
N VAL A 65 16.24 38.91 14.41
CA VAL A 65 16.00 39.82 15.53
C VAL A 65 14.52 40.21 15.56
N GLY A 66 13.89 40.12 16.75
CA GLY A 66 12.50 40.48 16.94
C GLY A 66 11.49 39.33 16.83
N PRO A 67 10.18 39.63 16.81
CA PRO A 67 9.11 38.63 16.87
C PRO A 67 9.12 37.61 15.70
N ALA A 68 9.56 38.05 14.52
CA ALA A 68 9.66 37.15 13.36
C ALA A 68 10.71 36.07 13.57
N GLY A 69 11.76 36.31 14.35
CA GLY A 69 12.78 35.31 14.66
C GLY A 69 12.27 34.14 15.48
N SER A 70 11.25 34.32 16.32
CA SER A 70 10.62 33.23 17.07
C SER A 70 9.65 32.41 16.24
N LEU A 71 9.22 32.88 15.07
CA LEU A 71 8.23 32.23 14.19
C LEU A 71 8.85 31.54 12.98
N TRP A 72 10.18 31.43 12.93
CA TRP A 72 10.90 30.80 11.79
C TRP A 72 10.49 29.36 11.49
N TYR A 73 9.95 28.66 12.49
CA TYR A 73 9.53 27.26 12.33
C TYR A 73 8.30 27.10 11.43
N PHE A 74 7.45 28.13 11.24
CA PHE A 74 6.29 28.06 10.35
C PHE A 74 6.68 27.81 8.89
N PRO A 75 7.60 28.56 8.25
CA PRO A 75 8.11 28.26 6.94
C PRO A 75 8.73 26.86 6.84
N LEU A 76 9.44 26.41 7.87
CA LEU A 76 10.02 25.07 7.90
C LEU A 76 8.94 23.99 7.93
N MET A 77 7.93 24.11 8.80
CA MET A 77 6.79 23.18 8.84
C MET A 77 6.07 23.15 7.50
N ASN A 78 5.88 24.28 6.86
CA ASN A 78 5.27 24.35 5.55
C ASN A 78 6.04 23.56 4.50
N LEU A 79 7.37 23.74 4.45
CA LEU A 79 8.25 22.97 3.58
C LEU A 79 8.14 21.47 3.82
N VAL A 80 8.12 21.05 5.09
CA VAL A 80 7.97 19.63 5.47
C VAL A 80 6.63 19.08 5.00
N LEU A 81 5.52 19.81 5.20
CA LEU A 81 4.20 19.39 4.74
C LEU A 81 4.12 19.26 3.22
N PHE A 82 4.71 20.18 2.46
CA PHE A 82 4.84 20.06 1.01
C PHE A 82 5.65 18.82 0.62
N GLY A 83 6.78 18.59 1.30
CA GLY A 83 7.61 17.41 1.07
C GLY A 83 6.85 16.10 1.30
N ILE A 84 6.09 16.02 2.40
CA ILE A 84 5.23 14.87 2.71
C ILE A 84 4.14 14.70 1.65
N ALA A 85 3.46 15.77 1.23
CA ALA A 85 2.43 15.72 0.21
C ALA A 85 2.99 15.19 -1.12
N ILE A 86 4.11 15.71 -1.59
CA ILE A 86 4.78 15.25 -2.81
C ILE A 86 5.20 13.79 -2.67
N PHE A 87 5.80 13.41 -1.54
CA PHE A 87 6.19 12.03 -1.28
C PHE A 87 5.01 11.06 -1.36
N LEU A 88 3.87 11.39 -0.72
CA LEU A 88 2.67 10.58 -0.76
C LEU A 88 2.04 10.51 -2.15
N LEU A 89 2.03 11.60 -2.91
CA LEU A 89 1.51 11.66 -4.28
C LEU A 89 2.35 10.86 -5.29
N THR A 90 3.66 10.77 -5.05
CA THR A 90 4.57 10.04 -5.95
C THR A 90 4.57 8.53 -5.73
N GLN A 91 4.01 8.07 -4.62
CA GLN A 91 3.91 6.63 -4.36
C GLN A 91 2.94 5.96 -5.32
N ARG A 92 3.43 4.95 -6.05
CA ARG A 92 2.62 4.11 -6.94
C ARG A 92 3.03 2.65 -6.77
N ARG A 93 2.03 1.77 -6.77
CA ARG A 93 2.25 0.33 -6.81
C ARG A 93 1.49 -0.22 -8.01
N VAL A 94 2.13 -1.08 -8.76
CA VAL A 94 1.55 -1.76 -9.91
C VAL A 94 1.77 -3.25 -9.73
N ILE A 95 0.70 -4.01 -9.87
CA ILE A 95 0.74 -5.47 -9.97
C ILE A 95 0.29 -5.80 -11.39
N GLU A 96 1.17 -6.42 -12.13
CA GLU A 96 0.93 -6.84 -13.51
C GLU A 96 1.07 -8.35 -13.57
N ILE A 97 0.00 -9.02 -13.96
CA ILE A 97 -0.05 -10.47 -14.13
C ILE A 97 -0.25 -10.74 -15.63
N ASP A 98 0.72 -11.37 -16.22
CA ASP A 98 0.69 -11.82 -17.62
C ASP A 98 0.49 -13.33 -17.65
N SER A 99 -0.74 -13.76 -17.97
CA SER A 99 -1.08 -15.18 -18.05
C SER A 99 -0.41 -15.88 -19.24
N ARG A 100 -0.10 -15.14 -20.34
CA ARG A 100 0.59 -15.68 -21.50
C ARG A 100 2.06 -15.95 -21.21
N ALA A 101 2.73 -14.98 -20.58
CA ALA A 101 4.12 -15.12 -20.17
C ALA A 101 4.26 -15.90 -18.84
N ARG A 102 3.16 -16.28 -18.20
CA ARG A 102 3.13 -16.94 -16.89
C ARG A 102 3.98 -16.21 -15.85
N GLN A 103 3.86 -14.88 -15.83
CA GLN A 103 4.72 -14.03 -15.05
C GLN A 103 3.91 -13.01 -14.26
N ILE A 104 4.33 -12.75 -13.01
CA ILE A 104 3.87 -11.62 -12.20
C ILE A 104 4.98 -10.58 -12.08
N THR A 105 4.64 -9.33 -12.30
CA THR A 105 5.55 -8.20 -12.13
C THR A 105 4.98 -7.27 -11.06
N LEU A 106 5.75 -7.04 -10.03
CA LEU A 106 5.45 -6.10 -8.97
C LEU A 106 6.34 -4.87 -9.15
N LEU A 107 5.72 -3.73 -9.39
CA LEU A 107 6.41 -2.46 -9.50
C LEU A 107 6.00 -1.57 -8.34
N ARG A 108 6.96 -1.19 -7.51
CA ARG A 108 6.77 -0.19 -6.47
C ARG A 108 7.62 1.03 -6.81
N ARG A 109 6.96 2.14 -7.11
CA ARG A 109 7.61 3.41 -7.38
C ARG A 109 7.41 4.35 -6.19
N SER A 110 8.49 4.92 -5.71
CA SER A 110 8.53 5.99 -4.73
C SER A 110 9.34 7.15 -5.32
N PHE A 111 9.33 8.31 -4.69
CA PHE A 111 10.03 9.50 -5.15
C PHE A 111 11.52 9.23 -5.51
N TYR A 112 12.20 8.47 -4.67
CA TYR A 112 13.66 8.23 -4.79
C TYR A 112 14.03 6.81 -5.23
N ARG A 113 13.06 5.86 -5.26
CA ARG A 113 13.36 4.45 -5.53
C ARG A 113 12.24 3.80 -6.33
N THR A 114 12.65 3.07 -7.35
CA THR A 114 11.76 2.16 -8.08
C THR A 114 12.25 0.74 -7.84
N THR A 115 11.41 -0.09 -7.26
CA THR A 115 11.68 -1.51 -7.08
C THR A 115 10.79 -2.28 -8.03
N LYS A 116 11.40 -3.14 -8.84
CA LYS A 116 10.72 -4.04 -9.77
C LYS A 116 11.11 -5.47 -9.41
N LEU A 117 10.12 -6.27 -9.07
CA LEU A 117 10.25 -7.70 -8.90
C LEU A 117 9.51 -8.39 -10.04
N ARG A 118 10.14 -9.39 -10.63
CA ARG A 118 9.52 -10.31 -11.58
C ARG A 118 9.63 -11.71 -11.01
N ALA A 119 8.56 -12.44 -11.05
CA ALA A 119 8.54 -13.85 -10.69
C ALA A 119 7.74 -14.62 -11.73
N THR A 120 8.29 -15.73 -12.19
CA THR A 120 7.60 -16.66 -13.09
C THR A 120 6.65 -17.53 -12.28
N GLN A 121 5.66 -18.10 -12.95
CA GLN A 121 4.73 -19.04 -12.30
C GLN A 121 5.46 -20.23 -11.67
N GLU A 122 6.56 -20.68 -12.27
CA GLU A 122 7.35 -21.80 -11.78
C GLU A 122 8.09 -21.47 -10.48
N GLU A 123 8.56 -20.23 -10.34
CA GLU A 123 9.24 -19.75 -9.15
C GLU A 123 8.30 -19.55 -7.97
N ILE A 124 6.99 -19.42 -8.21
CA ILE A 124 5.99 -19.25 -7.18
C ILE A 124 5.54 -20.59 -6.65
N SER A 125 5.68 -20.80 -5.34
CA SER A 125 5.16 -21.99 -4.65
C SER A 125 3.67 -21.81 -4.35
N LYS A 126 3.31 -20.74 -3.64
CA LYS A 126 1.96 -20.47 -3.18
C LYS A 126 1.72 -19.00 -2.90
N ILE A 127 0.44 -18.63 -2.78
CA ILE A 127 0.02 -17.31 -2.31
C ILE A 127 -0.51 -17.47 -0.89
N LYS A 128 0.04 -16.72 0.06
CA LYS A 128 -0.27 -16.86 1.49
C LYS A 128 -0.82 -15.56 2.06
N LEU A 129 -1.94 -15.65 2.75
CA LEU A 129 -2.47 -14.58 3.58
C LEU A 129 -2.11 -14.89 5.04
N SER A 130 -1.22 -14.10 5.62
CA SER A 130 -0.66 -14.30 6.96
C SER A 130 -0.81 -13.05 7.82
N ILE A 131 -0.53 -13.19 9.12
CA ILE A 131 -0.44 -12.06 10.03
C ILE A 131 0.99 -11.51 9.97
N ASP A 132 1.11 -10.20 9.73
CA ASP A 132 2.36 -9.47 9.85
C ASP A 132 2.31 -8.60 11.11
N GLN A 133 3.44 -8.50 11.80
CA GLN A 133 3.56 -7.64 12.97
C GLN A 133 4.15 -6.30 12.53
N VAL A 134 3.38 -5.24 12.65
CA VAL A 134 3.84 -3.89 12.36
C VAL A 134 4.03 -3.15 13.67
N TYR A 135 5.20 -2.56 13.83
CA TYR A 135 5.49 -1.71 14.98
C TYR A 135 4.84 -0.34 14.78
N SER A 136 4.08 0.14 15.76
CA SER A 136 3.72 1.54 15.77
C SER A 136 4.98 2.35 16.10
N GLY A 137 5.37 3.23 15.19
CA GLY A 137 6.54 4.10 15.39
C GLY A 137 6.35 5.17 16.46
N PHE A 138 5.19 5.23 17.11
CA PHE A 138 4.88 6.20 18.15
C PHE A 138 4.55 5.45 19.46
N ALA A 139 5.41 5.61 20.45
CA ALA A 139 5.10 5.27 21.82
C ALA A 139 4.04 6.27 22.32
N VAL A 140 2.77 5.91 22.32
CA VAL A 140 1.71 6.68 22.95
C VAL A 140 1.70 6.33 24.43
N GLY A 141 1.94 7.31 25.29
CA GLY A 141 1.73 7.16 26.72
C GLY A 141 2.89 6.62 27.56
N GLY A 142 4.16 6.93 27.18
CA GLY A 142 5.31 6.68 28.07
C GLY A 142 5.75 5.23 28.22
N SER A 143 5.13 4.26 27.54
CA SER A 143 5.64 2.89 27.48
C SER A 143 6.74 2.79 26.42
N THR A 144 7.92 2.36 26.85
CA THR A 144 9.11 2.16 25.99
C THR A 144 9.00 0.96 25.04
N ALA A 145 7.93 0.19 25.12
CA ALA A 145 7.67 -0.95 24.26
C ALA A 145 6.85 -0.51 23.05
N ALA A 146 7.45 -0.51 21.85
CA ALA A 146 6.72 -0.35 20.60
C ALA A 146 5.63 -1.44 20.52
N GLU A 147 4.37 -1.04 20.57
CA GLU A 147 3.25 -1.97 20.43
C GLU A 147 3.26 -2.63 19.06
N LYS A 148 3.20 -3.95 19.05
CA LYS A 148 3.10 -4.75 17.84
C LYS A 148 1.64 -4.91 17.47
N PHE A 149 1.24 -4.39 16.32
CA PHE A 149 -0.10 -4.58 15.80
C PHE A 149 -0.12 -5.70 14.76
N PRO A 150 -0.95 -6.74 14.96
CA PRO A 150 -1.14 -7.79 13.98
C PRO A 150 -1.99 -7.25 12.82
N ILE A 151 -1.40 -7.14 11.63
CA ILE A 151 -2.09 -6.70 10.41
C ILE A 151 -2.07 -7.84 9.38
N PRO A 152 -3.21 -8.17 8.74
CA PRO A 152 -3.23 -9.11 7.64
C PRO A 152 -2.32 -8.66 6.49
N ALA A 153 -1.52 -9.57 5.97
CA ALA A 153 -0.57 -9.35 4.89
C ALA A 153 -0.66 -10.46 3.84
N LEU A 154 -0.85 -10.07 2.59
CA LEU A 154 -0.84 -10.97 1.45
C LEU A 154 0.58 -11.07 0.91
N ARG A 155 1.09 -12.29 0.78
CA ARG A 155 2.44 -12.59 0.33
C ARG A 155 2.44 -13.62 -0.78
N ILE A 156 3.39 -13.51 -1.68
CA ILE A 156 3.78 -14.56 -2.60
C ILE A 156 4.95 -15.31 -1.96
N VAL A 157 4.84 -16.61 -1.84
CA VAL A 157 5.92 -17.49 -1.38
C VAL A 157 6.57 -18.09 -2.61
N LEU A 158 7.87 -17.90 -2.74
CA LEU A 158 8.67 -18.47 -3.82
C LEU A 158 9.14 -19.87 -3.46
N MET A 159 9.62 -20.63 -4.44
CA MET A 159 10.14 -22.00 -4.23
C MET A 159 11.38 -22.04 -3.33
N ASN A 160 12.13 -20.96 -3.25
CA ASN A 160 13.27 -20.79 -2.33
C ASN A 160 12.87 -20.39 -0.91
N GLU A 161 11.57 -20.50 -0.58
CA GLU A 161 10.97 -20.07 0.71
C GLU A 161 10.99 -18.55 0.98
N GLU A 162 11.56 -17.76 0.09
CA GLU A 162 11.46 -16.31 0.20
C GLU A 162 10.01 -15.86 0.02
N SER A 163 9.60 -14.90 0.83
CA SER A 163 8.25 -14.34 0.76
C SER A 163 8.26 -12.87 0.34
N VAL A 164 7.50 -12.56 -0.68
CA VAL A 164 7.36 -11.21 -1.22
C VAL A 164 6.01 -10.63 -0.81
N LEU A 165 6.03 -9.50 -0.11
CA LEU A 165 4.83 -8.81 0.33
C LEU A 165 4.14 -8.13 -0.86
N LEU A 166 2.90 -8.55 -1.16
CA LEU A 166 2.03 -7.89 -2.13
C LEU A 166 1.37 -6.65 -1.52
N ASP A 167 0.61 -6.86 -0.43
CA ASP A 167 -0.10 -5.78 0.24
C ASP A 167 -0.41 -6.10 1.70
N ARG A 168 -0.75 -5.05 2.47
CA ARG A 168 -1.23 -5.13 3.85
C ARG A 168 -2.56 -4.41 3.96
N GLY A 169 -3.48 -4.92 4.77
CA GLY A 169 -4.76 -4.25 4.96
C GLY A 169 -5.85 -5.13 5.54
N GLY A 170 -7.11 -4.77 5.28
CA GLY A 170 -8.26 -5.51 5.79
C GLY A 170 -8.36 -6.91 5.18
N PHE A 171 -8.66 -7.90 6.03
CA PHE A 171 -8.73 -9.32 5.69
C PHE A 171 -9.54 -9.61 4.43
N ARG A 172 -10.80 -9.14 4.36
CA ARG A 172 -11.69 -9.40 3.21
C ARG A 172 -11.07 -8.96 1.88
N LYS A 173 -10.50 -7.76 1.87
CA LYS A 173 -9.89 -7.18 0.67
C LYS A 173 -8.69 -8.00 0.20
N LEU A 174 -7.84 -8.41 1.15
CA LEU A 174 -6.66 -9.21 0.84
C LEU A 174 -7.03 -10.63 0.42
N ALA A 175 -8.07 -11.22 1.00
CA ALA A 175 -8.57 -12.52 0.61
C ALA A 175 -9.12 -12.52 -0.83
N GLU A 176 -9.89 -11.49 -1.21
CA GLU A 176 -10.37 -11.31 -2.59
C GLU A 176 -9.21 -11.14 -3.58
N LEU A 177 -8.22 -10.30 -3.23
CA LEU A 177 -7.01 -10.11 -4.04
C LEU A 177 -6.19 -11.40 -4.15
N GLY A 178 -6.03 -12.13 -3.04
CA GLY A 178 -5.31 -13.39 -3.01
C GLY A 178 -5.94 -14.45 -3.89
N LYS A 179 -7.27 -14.60 -3.85
CA LYS A 179 -8.02 -15.48 -4.76
C LYS A 179 -7.82 -15.09 -6.21
N LEU A 180 -7.97 -13.81 -6.56
CA LEU A 180 -7.77 -13.32 -7.92
C LEU A 180 -6.38 -13.64 -8.46
N VAL A 181 -5.34 -13.39 -7.65
CA VAL A 181 -3.95 -13.68 -8.04
C VAL A 181 -3.72 -15.18 -8.16
N SER A 182 -4.25 -15.97 -7.22
CA SER A 182 -4.20 -17.44 -7.22
C SER A 182 -4.81 -18.04 -8.48
N GLU A 183 -6.02 -17.65 -8.82
CA GLU A 183 -6.73 -18.10 -10.02
C GLU A 183 -5.95 -17.77 -11.30
N ARG A 184 -5.42 -16.54 -11.40
CA ARG A 184 -4.65 -16.11 -12.57
C ARG A 184 -3.30 -16.79 -12.73
N MET A 185 -2.66 -17.10 -11.61
CA MET A 185 -1.36 -17.78 -11.59
C MET A 185 -1.47 -19.30 -11.51
N ALA A 186 -2.67 -19.85 -11.35
CA ALA A 186 -2.94 -21.28 -11.11
C ALA A 186 -2.06 -21.83 -9.98
N LYS A 187 -2.00 -21.10 -8.85
CA LYS A 187 -1.25 -21.47 -7.66
C LYS A 187 -2.16 -21.55 -6.43
N PRO A 188 -1.85 -22.44 -5.46
CA PRO A 188 -2.67 -22.58 -4.27
C PRO A 188 -2.70 -21.29 -3.44
N PHE A 189 -3.88 -20.98 -2.88
CA PHE A 189 -4.10 -19.89 -1.96
C PHE A 189 -4.30 -20.43 -0.54
N GLU A 190 -3.41 -20.07 0.35
CA GLU A 190 -3.47 -20.46 1.75
C GLU A 190 -3.81 -19.27 2.64
N ILE A 191 -4.71 -19.49 3.60
CA ILE A 191 -5.05 -18.53 4.64
C ILE A 191 -4.55 -19.08 5.96
N ASP A 192 -3.83 -18.25 6.72
CA ASP A 192 -3.36 -18.61 8.04
C ASP A 192 -4.54 -18.94 8.95
N PRO A 193 -4.55 -20.11 9.64
CA PRO A 193 -5.65 -20.52 10.53
C PRO A 193 -5.99 -19.49 11.60
N GLN A 194 -5.00 -18.75 12.09
CA GLN A 194 -5.21 -17.69 13.09
C GLN A 194 -6.05 -16.53 12.54
N LEU A 195 -5.93 -16.24 11.24
CA LEU A 195 -6.76 -15.23 10.58
C LEU A 195 -8.18 -15.72 10.33
N GLN A 196 -8.35 -16.98 9.97
CA GLN A 196 -9.67 -17.59 9.82
C GLN A 196 -10.46 -17.55 11.11
N ALA A 197 -9.87 -17.96 12.22
CA ALA A 197 -10.50 -17.96 13.53
C ALA A 197 -10.95 -16.54 13.97
N ARG A 198 -10.14 -15.51 13.69
CA ARG A 198 -10.46 -14.13 14.06
C ARG A 198 -11.50 -13.47 13.14
N SER A 199 -11.61 -13.91 11.91
CA SER A 199 -12.54 -13.32 10.94
C SER A 199 -13.97 -13.85 11.05
N GLY A 200 -14.23 -14.85 11.89
CA GLY A 200 -15.54 -15.49 12.03
C GLY A 200 -16.00 -16.24 10.77
N LEU A 201 -15.12 -16.39 9.80
CA LEU A 201 -15.36 -17.22 8.63
C LEU A 201 -14.99 -18.66 9.02
N GLY A 202 -16.00 -19.52 9.14
CA GLY A 202 -15.79 -20.95 9.36
C GLY A 202 -14.83 -21.54 8.32
N PRO A 203 -14.27 -22.73 8.58
CA PRO A 203 -13.33 -23.36 7.66
C PRO A 203 -13.98 -23.48 6.28
N VAL A 204 -13.28 -22.98 5.26
CA VAL A 204 -13.65 -23.22 3.87
C VAL A 204 -13.51 -24.72 3.68
N ILE A 205 -14.62 -25.44 3.69
CA ILE A 205 -14.65 -26.87 3.33
C ILE A 205 -14.24 -26.91 1.86
N GLU A 206 -13.02 -27.32 1.62
CA GLU A 206 -12.54 -27.69 0.30
C GLU A 206 -13.37 -28.90 -0.13
N ASN A 207 -14.38 -28.66 -0.98
CA ASN A 207 -15.09 -29.73 -1.63
C ASN A 207 -14.08 -30.42 -2.57
N GLU A 208 -13.44 -31.46 -2.05
CA GLU A 208 -12.83 -32.48 -2.89
C GLU A 208 -13.95 -33.10 -3.73
N SER A 209 -14.11 -32.59 -4.96
CA SER A 209 -14.88 -33.24 -5.99
C SER A 209 -14.09 -34.48 -6.46
N ARG A 210 -14.56 -35.63 -5.99
CA ARG A 210 -14.28 -36.94 -6.60
C ARG A 210 -14.72 -36.98 -8.06
#